data_df5368c0362ed7c817f4ff0efcc57357
#
_entry.id   df5368c0362ed7c817f4ff0efcc57357
#
_cell.length_a   1.000
_cell.length_b   1.000
_cell.length_c   1.000
_cell.angle_alpha   90.00
_cell.angle_beta   90.00
_cell.angle_gamma   90.00
#
_symmetry.space_group_name_H-M   'P 1'
#
loop_
_entity.id
_entity.type
_entity.pdbx_description
1 polymer ?
#
loop_
_entity_poly.entity_id
_entity_poly.type
_entity_poly.pdbx_seq_one_letter_code
_entity_poly.pdbx_strand_id
1 'polypeptide(L)'
;PELGRGLVERGFELVSTGGNARALREAGQEVAGISEVTGHPEIMDGRVKTLHPAVHGPLLARRDKEGDLGALEDLGYGLIDVVAVNLYPFRETVAGGGVEVDAAMEKVDIGGPTMIRAAAKNHRFVWIAVDPTDYGALLDALVGKGDEAALRRRLAAKVFRHISAYDAAVAAYLEGRTDERPDPIPEDLADGYERVQTLRYGENPDQ
;
A
#
# COMPACT_ATOMS: atom_id res chain seq x y z
N PRO A 1 7.33 -9.04 10.36
CA PRO A 1 6.97 -9.89 11.50
C PRO A 1 6.49 -9.12 12.73
N GLU A 2 7.13 -7.97 13.08
CA GLU A 2 6.75 -7.19 14.28
C GLU A 2 5.31 -6.68 14.25
N LEU A 3 4.87 -6.07 13.16
CA LEU A 3 3.48 -5.63 13.00
C LEU A 3 2.51 -6.81 13.13
N GLY A 4 2.79 -7.93 12.45
CA GLY A 4 1.96 -9.13 12.52
C GLY A 4 1.80 -9.63 13.95
N ARG A 5 2.91 -9.73 14.71
CA ARG A 5 2.86 -10.11 16.13
C ARG A 5 2.02 -9.14 16.94
N GLY A 6 2.25 -7.83 16.77
CA GLY A 6 1.49 -6.81 17.50
C GLY A 6 0.00 -6.81 17.16
N LEU A 7 -0.39 -7.22 15.95
CA LEU A 7 -1.79 -7.40 15.57
C LEU A 7 -2.39 -8.66 16.20
N VAL A 8 -1.69 -9.81 16.15
CA VAL A 8 -2.15 -11.07 16.77
C VAL A 8 -2.34 -10.91 18.28
N GLU A 9 -1.41 -10.24 18.98
CA GLU A 9 -1.54 -9.92 20.41
C GLU A 9 -2.79 -9.08 20.75
N ARG A 10 -3.37 -8.42 19.76
CA ARG A 10 -4.60 -7.63 19.84
C ARG A 10 -5.84 -8.33 19.31
N GLY A 11 -5.71 -9.63 18.98
CA GLY A 11 -6.83 -10.47 18.54
C GLY A 11 -7.16 -10.37 17.05
N PHE A 12 -6.26 -9.81 16.22
CA PHE A 12 -6.44 -9.79 14.78
C PHE A 12 -5.96 -11.09 14.14
N GLU A 13 -6.70 -11.56 13.15
CA GLU A 13 -6.29 -12.63 12.25
C GLU A 13 -5.44 -12.04 11.12
N LEU A 14 -4.43 -12.80 10.68
CA LEU A 14 -3.54 -12.37 9.61
C LEU A 14 -3.89 -13.03 8.28
N VAL A 15 -4.03 -12.21 7.25
CA VAL A 15 -4.15 -12.66 5.86
C VAL A 15 -2.97 -12.10 5.07
N SER A 16 -2.31 -12.93 4.29
CA SER A 16 -1.16 -12.49 3.50
C SER A 16 -0.95 -13.33 2.24
N THR A 17 -0.03 -12.88 1.39
CA THR A 17 0.30 -13.54 0.12
C THR A 17 1.80 -13.77 -0.02
N GLY A 18 2.19 -14.76 -0.82
CA GLY A 18 3.55 -14.97 -1.30
C GLY A 18 4.63 -14.99 -0.21
N GLY A 19 5.69 -14.22 -0.44
CA GLY A 19 6.85 -14.16 0.46
C GLY A 19 6.53 -13.61 1.85
N ASN A 20 5.59 -12.67 1.96
CA ASN A 20 5.18 -12.11 3.24
C ASN A 20 4.47 -13.16 4.11
N ALA A 21 3.57 -13.96 3.53
CA ALA A 21 2.91 -15.05 4.24
C ALA A 21 3.93 -16.06 4.76
N ARG A 22 4.92 -16.41 3.94
CA ARG A 22 6.01 -17.31 4.34
C ARG A 22 6.82 -16.73 5.51
N ALA A 23 7.26 -15.48 5.41
CA ALA A 23 8.04 -14.83 6.47
C ALA A 23 7.29 -14.71 7.80
N LEU A 24 5.97 -14.49 7.77
CA LEU A 24 5.13 -14.47 8.95
C LEU A 24 5.01 -15.86 9.59
N ARG A 25 4.80 -16.91 8.78
CA ARG A 25 4.74 -18.30 9.26
C ARG A 25 6.08 -18.78 9.84
N GLU A 26 7.20 -18.43 9.19
CA GLU A 26 8.56 -18.70 9.71
C GLU A 26 8.82 -17.99 11.05
N ALA A 27 8.15 -16.85 11.29
CA ALA A 27 8.16 -16.16 12.59
C ALA A 27 7.16 -16.74 13.60
N GLY A 28 6.53 -17.87 13.32
CA GLY A 28 5.62 -18.58 14.23
C GLY A 28 4.20 -18.01 14.28
N GLN A 29 3.77 -17.26 13.27
CA GLN A 29 2.43 -16.67 13.24
C GLN A 29 1.49 -17.49 12.35
N GLU A 30 0.24 -17.65 12.79
CA GLU A 30 -0.81 -18.19 11.93
C GLU A 30 -1.22 -17.16 10.90
N VAL A 31 -1.23 -17.56 9.62
CA VAL A 31 -1.53 -16.67 8.49
C VAL A 31 -2.36 -17.40 7.47
N ALA A 32 -3.57 -16.92 7.23
CA ALA A 32 -4.42 -17.40 6.15
C ALA A 32 -3.88 -16.92 4.79
N GLY A 33 -4.00 -17.74 3.78
CA GLY A 33 -3.70 -17.36 2.41
C GLY A 33 -4.83 -16.52 1.81
N ILE A 34 -4.51 -15.61 0.89
CA ILE A 34 -5.53 -14.81 0.23
C ILE A 34 -6.54 -15.65 -0.57
N SER A 35 -6.12 -16.79 -1.10
CA SER A 35 -7.00 -17.75 -1.80
C SER A 35 -8.04 -18.40 -0.87
N GLU A 36 -7.74 -18.53 0.41
CA GLU A 36 -8.69 -19.00 1.42
C GLU A 36 -9.81 -17.96 1.65
N VAL A 37 -9.43 -16.67 1.63
CA VAL A 37 -10.38 -15.55 1.80
C VAL A 37 -11.24 -15.33 0.57
N THR A 38 -10.63 -15.43 -0.62
CA THR A 38 -11.33 -15.17 -1.88
C THR A 38 -12.11 -16.37 -2.41
N GLY A 39 -11.76 -17.59 -1.97
CA GLY A 39 -12.24 -18.83 -2.57
C GLY A 39 -11.77 -19.02 -4.02
N HIS A 40 -10.81 -18.21 -4.48
CA HIS A 40 -10.33 -18.21 -5.85
C HIS A 40 -8.82 -18.46 -5.91
N PRO A 41 -8.34 -19.32 -6.81
CA PRO A 41 -6.90 -19.55 -6.96
C PRO A 41 -6.19 -18.30 -7.48
N GLU A 42 -4.91 -18.17 -7.15
CA GLU A 42 -4.06 -17.19 -7.84
C GLU A 42 -3.89 -17.62 -9.30
N ILE A 43 -4.07 -16.69 -10.23
CA ILE A 43 -3.94 -16.95 -11.67
C ILE A 43 -2.88 -16.04 -12.27
N MET A 44 -2.41 -16.40 -13.47
CA MET A 44 -1.38 -15.64 -14.21
C MET A 44 -0.13 -15.40 -13.38
N ASP A 45 0.41 -16.46 -12.78
CA ASP A 45 1.61 -16.42 -11.91
C ASP A 45 1.50 -15.40 -10.76
N GLY A 46 0.28 -15.23 -10.21
CA GLY A 46 0.00 -14.32 -9.10
C GLY A 46 -0.25 -12.87 -9.51
N ARG A 47 -0.34 -12.55 -10.80
CA ARG A 47 -0.73 -11.20 -11.27
C ARG A 47 -2.15 -10.84 -10.83
N VAL A 48 -3.02 -11.83 -10.67
CA VAL A 48 -4.38 -11.68 -10.15
C VAL A 48 -4.55 -12.56 -8.93
N LYS A 49 -4.63 -11.93 -7.76
CA LYS A 49 -4.84 -12.60 -6.47
C LYS A 49 -5.63 -11.75 -5.48
N THR A 50 -5.30 -10.47 -5.34
CA THR A 50 -5.97 -9.54 -4.43
C THR A 50 -7.04 -8.69 -5.11
N LEU A 51 -7.10 -8.69 -6.43
CA LEU A 51 -8.12 -8.00 -7.23
C LEU A 51 -9.42 -8.81 -7.23
N HIS A 52 -10.08 -8.86 -6.09
CA HIS A 52 -11.28 -9.66 -5.88
C HIS A 52 -12.30 -8.92 -5.00
N PRO A 53 -13.63 -9.07 -5.25
CA PRO A 53 -14.67 -8.45 -4.40
C PRO A 53 -14.56 -8.81 -2.92
N ALA A 54 -14.17 -10.04 -2.57
CA ALA A 54 -13.97 -10.47 -1.18
C ALA A 54 -12.82 -9.72 -0.46
N VAL A 55 -11.95 -9.03 -1.20
CA VAL A 55 -10.91 -8.15 -0.63
C VAL A 55 -11.38 -6.69 -0.67
N HIS A 56 -11.80 -6.22 -1.83
CA HIS A 56 -12.14 -4.80 -2.02
C HIS A 56 -13.49 -4.39 -1.43
N GLY A 57 -14.46 -5.31 -1.33
CA GLY A 57 -15.72 -5.08 -0.62
C GLY A 57 -15.48 -4.70 0.85
N PRO A 58 -14.81 -5.55 1.66
CA PRO A 58 -14.46 -5.23 3.04
C PRO A 58 -13.63 -3.95 3.22
N LEU A 59 -12.73 -3.64 2.28
CA LEU A 59 -11.93 -2.41 2.33
C LEU A 59 -12.75 -1.15 2.06
N LEU A 60 -13.82 -1.25 1.26
CA LEU A 60 -14.62 -0.10 0.82
C LEU A 60 -15.94 0.05 1.57
N ALA A 61 -16.38 -0.96 2.32
CA ALA A 61 -17.62 -0.93 3.07
C ALA A 61 -17.63 0.19 4.12
N ARG A 62 -18.67 1.00 4.07
CA ARG A 62 -18.94 2.03 5.06
C ARG A 62 -19.61 1.37 6.27
N ARG A 63 -18.88 1.23 7.36
CA ARG A 63 -19.34 0.49 8.54
C ARG A 63 -20.47 1.19 9.32
N ASP A 64 -20.78 2.42 8.98
CA ASP A 64 -21.94 3.18 9.44
C ASP A 64 -23.16 3.05 8.50
N LYS A 65 -23.10 2.18 7.48
CA LYS A 65 -24.15 1.88 6.53
C LYS A 65 -24.56 0.41 6.62
N GLU A 66 -25.75 0.17 7.15
CA GLU A 66 -26.29 -1.18 7.30
C GLU A 66 -26.34 -1.96 5.97
N GLY A 67 -26.71 -1.31 4.88
CA GLY A 67 -26.72 -1.95 3.56
C GLY A 67 -25.35 -2.39 3.05
N ASP A 68 -24.27 -1.68 3.40
CA ASP A 68 -22.92 -2.10 3.02
C ASP A 68 -22.50 -3.35 3.83
N LEU A 69 -22.80 -3.37 5.13
CA LEU A 69 -22.51 -4.52 6.00
C LEU A 69 -23.35 -5.74 5.63
N GLY A 70 -24.65 -5.55 5.38
CA GLY A 70 -25.55 -6.63 4.92
C GLY A 70 -25.07 -7.25 3.60
N ALA A 71 -24.61 -6.44 2.65
CA ALA A 71 -24.08 -6.95 1.39
C ALA A 71 -22.79 -7.81 1.58
N LEU A 72 -21.94 -7.49 2.56
CA LEU A 72 -20.80 -8.34 2.89
C LEU A 72 -21.24 -9.65 3.56
N GLU A 73 -22.20 -9.57 4.48
CA GLU A 73 -22.74 -10.72 5.20
C GLU A 73 -23.41 -11.71 4.25
N ASP A 74 -24.24 -11.22 3.31
CA ASP A 74 -24.92 -12.03 2.28
C ASP A 74 -23.94 -12.79 1.41
N LEU A 75 -22.74 -12.25 1.20
CA LEU A 75 -21.66 -12.85 0.41
C LEU A 75 -20.66 -13.66 1.26
N GLY A 76 -20.81 -13.68 2.58
CA GLY A 76 -19.88 -14.33 3.49
C GLY A 76 -18.50 -13.68 3.57
N TYR A 77 -18.39 -12.38 3.28
CA TYR A 77 -17.12 -11.64 3.32
C TYR A 77 -16.87 -11.05 4.71
N GLY A 78 -15.77 -11.45 5.33
CA GLY A 78 -15.31 -10.88 6.60
C GLY A 78 -14.77 -9.46 6.44
N LEU A 79 -14.79 -8.68 7.52
CA LEU A 79 -14.22 -7.32 7.52
C LEU A 79 -12.68 -7.36 7.48
N ILE A 80 -12.09 -6.35 6.88
CA ILE A 80 -10.65 -6.09 6.91
C ILE A 80 -10.41 -4.78 7.66
N ASP A 81 -9.72 -4.85 8.80
CA ASP A 81 -9.54 -3.72 9.70
C ASP A 81 -8.24 -2.96 9.47
N VAL A 82 -7.20 -3.69 9.07
CA VAL A 82 -5.85 -3.16 8.89
C VAL A 82 -5.26 -3.65 7.57
N VAL A 83 -4.73 -2.73 6.80
CA VAL A 83 -3.94 -3.03 5.59
C VAL A 83 -2.51 -2.52 5.80
N ALA A 84 -1.53 -3.37 5.56
CA ALA A 84 -0.13 -3.00 5.54
C ALA A 84 0.50 -3.50 4.24
N VAL A 85 0.91 -2.58 3.39
CA VAL A 85 1.53 -2.90 2.09
C VAL A 85 2.71 -1.97 1.86
N ASN A 86 3.88 -2.57 1.76
CA ASN A 86 5.07 -1.88 1.26
C ASN A 86 5.16 -2.18 -0.23
N LEU A 87 4.98 -1.16 -1.06
CA LEU A 87 5.10 -1.31 -2.51
C LEU A 87 6.52 -1.75 -2.86
N TYR A 88 6.64 -2.54 -3.90
CA TYR A 88 7.95 -2.94 -4.41
C TYR A 88 8.73 -1.70 -4.82
N PRO A 89 10.01 -1.57 -4.47
CA PRO A 89 10.80 -0.36 -4.76
C PRO A 89 11.18 -0.30 -6.24
N PHE A 90 10.24 0.12 -7.09
CA PHE A 90 10.43 0.18 -8.54
C PHE A 90 11.65 1.03 -8.94
N ARG A 91 11.82 2.19 -8.27
CA ARG A 91 12.99 3.06 -8.51
C ARG A 91 14.31 2.34 -8.29
N GLU A 92 14.44 1.55 -7.23
CA GLU A 92 15.65 0.80 -6.92
C GLU A 92 15.89 -0.30 -7.96
N THR A 93 14.80 -0.93 -8.45
CA THR A 93 14.87 -1.97 -9.48
C THR A 93 15.47 -1.45 -10.78
N VAL A 94 15.13 -0.22 -11.17
CA VAL A 94 15.56 0.36 -12.44
C VAL A 94 16.79 1.28 -12.33
N ALA A 95 17.18 1.67 -11.11
CA ALA A 95 18.29 2.62 -10.86
C ALA A 95 19.66 2.15 -11.38
N GLY A 96 19.88 0.83 -11.44
CA GLY A 96 21.12 0.25 -11.95
C GLY A 96 21.28 0.33 -13.47
N GLY A 97 20.26 0.77 -14.20
CA GLY A 97 20.24 0.75 -15.66
C GLY A 97 20.21 -0.68 -16.25
N GLY A 98 20.08 -0.77 -17.57
CA GLY A 98 20.18 -2.06 -18.28
C GLY A 98 19.01 -3.03 -18.09
N VAL A 99 17.98 -2.68 -17.33
CA VAL A 99 16.77 -3.50 -17.23
C VAL A 99 15.91 -3.28 -18.46
N GLU A 100 15.52 -4.34 -19.15
CA GLU A 100 14.62 -4.24 -20.30
C GLU A 100 13.21 -3.80 -19.87
N VAL A 101 12.50 -3.08 -20.76
CA VAL A 101 11.18 -2.51 -20.46
C VAL A 101 10.21 -3.59 -19.97
N ASP A 102 10.09 -4.71 -20.68
CA ASP A 102 9.18 -5.80 -20.31
C ASP A 102 9.51 -6.37 -18.93
N ALA A 103 10.81 -6.55 -18.63
CA ALA A 103 11.25 -7.04 -17.33
C ALA A 103 10.98 -6.04 -16.17
N ALA A 104 11.07 -4.74 -16.46
CA ALA A 104 10.70 -3.70 -15.50
C ALA A 104 9.19 -3.67 -15.28
N MET A 105 8.39 -3.78 -16.34
CA MET A 105 6.92 -3.77 -16.25
C MET A 105 6.38 -4.99 -15.48
N GLU A 106 7.05 -6.15 -15.53
CA GLU A 106 6.71 -7.29 -14.69
C GLU A 106 6.86 -7.01 -13.17
N LYS A 107 7.61 -5.97 -12.79
CA LYS A 107 7.79 -5.55 -11.40
C LYS A 107 6.80 -4.46 -10.95
N VAL A 108 5.96 -3.97 -11.86
CA VAL A 108 4.93 -3.00 -11.50
C VAL A 108 3.83 -3.70 -10.70
N ASP A 109 3.65 -3.24 -9.47
CA ASP A 109 2.60 -3.76 -8.58
C ASP A 109 1.24 -3.12 -8.91
N ILE A 110 0.25 -3.94 -9.19
CA ILE A 110 -1.14 -3.52 -9.43
C ILE A 110 -1.99 -3.75 -8.18
N GLY A 111 -1.85 -4.91 -7.56
CA GLY A 111 -2.69 -5.32 -6.44
C GLY A 111 -2.47 -4.50 -5.17
N GLY A 112 -1.21 -4.21 -4.84
CA GLY A 112 -0.85 -3.37 -3.70
C GLY A 112 -1.43 -1.95 -3.81
N PRO A 113 -1.15 -1.19 -4.88
CA PRO A 113 -1.71 0.14 -5.11
C PRO A 113 -3.23 0.19 -5.04
N THR A 114 -3.95 -0.78 -5.61
CA THR A 114 -5.42 -0.81 -5.54
C THR A 114 -5.94 -1.04 -4.12
N MET A 115 -5.35 -1.96 -3.36
CA MET A 115 -5.73 -2.21 -1.96
C MET A 115 -5.49 -1.00 -1.07
N ILE A 116 -4.29 -0.38 -1.14
CA ILE A 116 -3.98 0.77 -0.28
C ILE A 116 -4.81 2.00 -0.64
N ARG A 117 -5.16 2.19 -1.93
CA ARG A 117 -6.09 3.26 -2.34
C ARG A 117 -7.49 3.03 -1.79
N ALA A 118 -7.99 1.79 -1.81
CA ALA A 118 -9.29 1.43 -1.26
C ALA A 118 -9.32 1.69 0.26
N ALA A 119 -8.32 1.22 1.00
CA ALA A 119 -8.20 1.44 2.43
C ALA A 119 -8.07 2.93 2.78
N ALA A 120 -7.23 3.69 2.05
CA ALA A 120 -7.06 5.13 2.27
C ALA A 120 -8.34 5.92 1.99
N LYS A 121 -9.11 5.57 0.94
CA LYS A 121 -10.44 6.15 0.67
C LYS A 121 -11.38 5.91 1.85
N ASN A 122 -11.30 4.74 2.47
CA ASN A 122 -12.15 4.33 3.59
C ASN A 122 -11.45 4.43 4.96
N HIS A 123 -10.49 5.34 5.11
CA HIS A 123 -9.64 5.49 6.31
C HIS A 123 -10.40 5.71 7.62
N ARG A 124 -11.66 6.13 7.57
CA ARG A 124 -12.50 6.21 8.78
C ARG A 124 -12.71 4.84 9.43
N PHE A 125 -12.71 3.78 8.67
CA PHE A 125 -13.05 2.43 9.11
C PHE A 125 -11.90 1.43 8.97
N VAL A 126 -10.96 1.69 8.06
CA VAL A 126 -9.83 0.80 7.77
C VAL A 126 -8.52 1.51 8.10
N TRP A 127 -7.67 0.88 8.87
CA TRP A 127 -6.30 1.33 9.10
C TRP A 127 -5.42 1.00 7.91
N ILE A 128 -4.49 1.90 7.58
CA ILE A 128 -3.57 1.69 6.46
C ILE A 128 -2.16 2.14 6.82
N ALA A 129 -1.17 1.31 6.52
CA ALA A 129 0.24 1.66 6.62
C ALA A 129 0.99 1.24 5.36
N VAL A 130 1.81 2.14 4.82
CA VAL A 130 2.66 1.91 3.64
C VAL A 130 4.15 2.06 3.96
N ASP A 131 4.46 2.26 5.25
CA ASP A 131 5.80 2.49 5.72
C ASP A 131 5.97 1.84 7.11
N PRO A 132 6.98 1.00 7.31
CA PRO A 132 7.24 0.37 8.60
C PRO A 132 7.42 1.34 9.78
N THR A 133 7.87 2.57 9.51
CA THR A 133 8.03 3.60 10.56
C THR A 133 6.71 4.03 11.20
N ASP A 134 5.57 3.76 10.56
CA ASP A 134 4.24 4.08 11.10
C ASP A 134 3.63 2.93 11.94
N TYR A 135 4.24 1.74 11.95
CA TYR A 135 3.65 0.55 12.61
C TYR A 135 3.46 0.74 14.12
N GLY A 136 4.44 1.35 14.79
CA GLY A 136 4.33 1.61 16.23
C GLY A 136 3.17 2.53 16.56
N ALA A 137 3.02 3.64 15.83
CA ALA A 137 1.92 4.57 16.02
C ALA A 137 0.55 3.94 15.73
N LEU A 138 0.47 3.08 14.71
CA LEU A 138 -0.73 2.32 14.38
C LEU A 138 -1.11 1.36 15.52
N LEU A 139 -0.17 0.56 16.00
CA LEU A 139 -0.39 -0.39 17.11
C LEU A 139 -0.79 0.30 18.41
N ASP A 140 -0.25 1.49 18.70
CA ASP A 140 -0.64 2.30 19.85
C ASP A 140 -2.06 2.84 19.70
N ALA A 141 -2.44 3.29 18.50
CA ALA A 141 -3.79 3.78 18.24
C ALA A 141 -4.86 2.69 18.35
N LEU A 142 -4.54 1.44 17.98
CA LEU A 142 -5.44 0.28 18.13
C LEU A 142 -5.81 -0.02 19.60
N VAL A 143 -5.02 0.48 20.56
CA VAL A 143 -5.31 0.38 22.00
C VAL A 143 -5.74 1.72 22.61
N GLY A 144 -6.21 2.65 21.78
CA GLY A 144 -6.78 3.93 22.21
C GLY A 144 -5.77 5.00 22.61
N LYS A 145 -4.49 4.88 22.19
CA LYS A 145 -3.49 5.90 22.46
C LYS A 145 -3.46 6.95 21.33
N GLY A 146 -3.45 8.21 21.69
CA GLY A 146 -3.32 9.33 20.79
C GLY A 146 -4.61 9.73 20.06
N ASP A 147 -4.49 10.63 19.08
CA ASP A 147 -5.62 11.08 18.24
C ASP A 147 -5.78 10.14 17.04
N GLU A 148 -6.71 9.19 17.18
CA GLU A 148 -7.01 8.20 16.15
C GLU A 148 -7.42 8.86 14.83
N ALA A 149 -8.29 9.86 14.85
CA ALA A 149 -8.82 10.49 13.65
C ALA A 149 -7.73 11.26 12.87
N ALA A 150 -6.86 11.97 13.59
CA ALA A 150 -5.73 12.65 12.98
C ALA A 150 -4.72 11.66 12.39
N LEU A 151 -4.43 10.56 13.10
CA LEU A 151 -3.52 9.53 12.62
C LEU A 151 -4.06 8.85 11.36
N ARG A 152 -5.34 8.45 11.34
CA ARG A 152 -5.99 7.84 10.16
C ARG A 152 -5.88 8.74 8.93
N ARG A 153 -6.18 10.04 9.07
CA ARG A 153 -6.03 11.01 7.97
C ARG A 153 -4.58 11.17 7.51
N ARG A 154 -3.63 11.21 8.45
CA ARG A 154 -2.20 11.32 8.14
C ARG A 154 -1.71 10.12 7.34
N LEU A 155 -2.07 8.90 7.78
CA LEU A 155 -1.69 7.67 7.09
C LEU A 155 -2.33 7.58 5.70
N ALA A 156 -3.61 7.92 5.55
CA ALA A 156 -4.29 7.96 4.25
C ALA A 156 -3.63 8.97 3.29
N ALA A 157 -3.29 10.17 3.77
CA ALA A 157 -2.57 11.15 2.96
C ALA A 157 -1.18 10.64 2.52
N LYS A 158 -0.48 9.89 3.41
CA LYS A 158 0.81 9.27 3.08
C LYS A 158 0.67 8.26 1.95
N VAL A 159 -0.42 7.46 1.92
CA VAL A 159 -0.72 6.52 0.83
C VAL A 159 -0.77 7.24 -0.51
N PHE A 160 -1.55 8.32 -0.62
CA PHE A 160 -1.70 9.02 -1.90
C PHE A 160 -0.39 9.65 -2.38
N ARG A 161 0.42 10.21 -1.47
CA ARG A 161 1.77 10.68 -1.83
C ARG A 161 2.69 9.55 -2.29
N HIS A 162 2.64 8.41 -1.59
CA HIS A 162 3.46 7.24 -1.91
C HIS A 162 3.13 6.67 -3.29
N ILE A 163 1.83 6.54 -3.62
CA ILE A 163 1.38 6.09 -4.94
C ILE A 163 1.77 7.10 -6.03
N SER A 164 1.55 8.40 -5.79
CA SER A 164 1.93 9.43 -6.77
C SER A 164 3.42 9.37 -7.12
N ALA A 165 4.28 9.21 -6.13
CA ALA A 165 5.71 9.05 -6.34
C ALA A 165 6.09 7.74 -7.04
N TYR A 166 5.34 6.67 -6.77
CA TYR A 166 5.50 5.38 -7.43
C TYR A 166 5.11 5.46 -8.91
N ASP A 167 3.92 5.97 -9.21
CA ASP A 167 3.41 6.10 -10.57
C ASP A 167 4.29 7.05 -11.42
N ALA A 168 4.74 8.16 -10.83
CA ALA A 168 5.67 9.08 -11.48
C ALA A 168 7.01 8.39 -11.84
N ALA A 169 7.50 7.48 -10.99
CA ALA A 169 8.72 6.74 -11.28
C ALA A 169 8.54 5.75 -12.43
N VAL A 170 7.37 5.10 -12.52
CA VAL A 170 7.03 4.19 -13.64
C VAL A 170 6.91 4.98 -14.93
N ALA A 171 6.20 6.11 -14.92
CA ALA A 171 6.04 6.99 -16.08
C ALA A 171 7.40 7.48 -16.60
N ALA A 172 8.22 8.05 -15.73
CA ALA A 172 9.56 8.55 -16.10
C ALA A 172 10.46 7.45 -16.69
N TYR A 173 10.34 6.22 -16.17
CA TYR A 173 11.08 5.08 -16.73
C TYR A 173 10.64 4.76 -18.17
N LEU A 174 9.34 4.71 -18.41
CA LEU A 174 8.78 4.43 -19.74
C LEU A 174 9.13 5.53 -20.75
N GLU A 175 9.02 6.79 -20.37
CA GLU A 175 9.36 7.95 -21.20
C GLU A 175 10.85 7.99 -21.55
N GLY A 176 11.74 7.65 -20.63
CA GLY A 176 13.18 7.60 -20.86
C GLY A 176 13.63 6.44 -21.77
N ARG A 177 12.72 5.53 -22.11
CA ARG A 177 12.98 4.35 -22.95
C ARG A 177 12.29 4.38 -24.30
N THR A 178 11.57 5.46 -24.64
CA THR A 178 10.97 5.61 -25.97
C THR A 178 12.06 5.91 -26.99
N ASP A 179 11.95 5.33 -28.22
CA ASP A 179 12.86 5.57 -29.33
C ASP A 179 12.79 7.02 -29.84
N GLU A 180 11.75 7.75 -29.48
CA GLU A 180 11.61 9.17 -29.75
C GLU A 180 12.44 9.95 -28.70
N ARG A 181 13.20 10.94 -29.15
CA ARG A 181 13.90 11.84 -28.22
C ARG A 181 12.83 12.51 -27.35
N PRO A 182 12.88 12.33 -26.03
CA PRO A 182 11.91 12.99 -25.17
C PRO A 182 11.99 14.50 -25.40
N ASP A 183 10.84 15.14 -25.47
CA ASP A 183 10.78 16.60 -25.45
C ASP A 183 11.55 17.05 -24.19
N PRO A 184 12.50 18.00 -24.31
CA PRO A 184 13.26 18.47 -23.17
C PRO A 184 12.38 19.05 -22.03
N ILE A 185 11.13 19.37 -22.34
CA ILE A 185 10.12 19.81 -21.37
C ILE A 185 8.83 19.04 -21.67
N PRO A 186 8.48 18.01 -20.89
CA PRO A 186 7.24 17.27 -21.10
C PRO A 186 6.02 18.17 -20.88
N GLU A 187 4.91 17.86 -21.56
CA GLU A 187 3.64 18.59 -21.41
C GLU A 187 3.15 18.56 -19.95
N ASP A 188 3.38 17.44 -19.25
CA ASP A 188 3.03 17.26 -17.83
C ASP A 188 4.30 16.96 -17.01
N LEU A 189 4.70 17.92 -16.18
CA LEU A 189 5.80 17.76 -15.25
C LEU A 189 5.26 17.55 -13.81
N ALA A 190 5.42 16.35 -13.27
CA ALA A 190 5.10 16.04 -11.90
C ALA A 190 6.38 15.84 -11.07
N ASP A 191 6.89 16.89 -10.45
CA ASP A 191 8.04 16.83 -9.56
C ASP A 191 7.62 16.61 -8.10
N GLY A 192 8.18 15.58 -7.49
CA GLY A 192 8.06 15.32 -6.06
C GLY A 192 9.35 15.70 -5.33
N TYR A 193 9.23 16.55 -4.32
CA TYR A 193 10.36 16.91 -3.45
C TYR A 193 10.19 16.32 -2.07
N GLU A 194 11.26 15.72 -1.55
CA GLU A 194 11.32 15.25 -0.18
C GLU A 194 12.05 16.28 0.69
N ARG A 195 11.46 16.63 1.84
CA ARG A 195 12.10 17.55 2.77
C ARG A 195 13.28 16.89 3.47
N VAL A 196 14.51 17.23 3.09
CA VAL A 196 15.75 16.69 3.65
C VAL A 196 15.96 17.17 5.09
N GLN A 197 15.68 18.47 5.36
CA GLN A 197 15.82 19.03 6.70
C GLN A 197 14.91 20.25 6.92
N THR A 198 14.74 20.62 8.17
CA THR A 198 14.11 21.91 8.56
C THR A 198 15.19 22.83 9.04
N LEU A 199 15.38 23.97 8.37
CA LEU A 199 16.29 25.02 8.80
C LEU A 199 15.57 25.98 9.74
N ARG A 200 16.29 26.46 10.76
CA ARG A 200 15.78 27.49 11.66
C ARG A 200 15.80 28.89 11.01
N TYR A 201 16.75 29.10 10.12
CA TYR A 201 16.89 30.29 9.28
C TYR A 201 17.30 29.82 7.88
N GLY A 202 16.72 30.47 6.83
CA GLY A 202 17.22 30.34 5.48
C GLY A 202 18.34 31.36 5.28
N GLU A 203 19.57 30.92 5.13
CA GLU A 203 20.65 31.77 4.66
C GLU A 203 20.78 31.56 3.15
N ASN A 204 20.77 32.68 2.43
CA ASN A 204 21.16 32.69 1.03
C ASN A 204 22.67 32.97 1.00
N PRO A 205 23.52 32.03 0.57
CA PRO A 205 24.98 32.21 0.64
C PRO A 205 25.50 33.36 -0.22
N ASP A 206 24.65 33.91 -1.12
CA ASP A 206 25.00 35.01 -2.03
C ASP A 206 24.38 36.35 -1.64
N GLN A 207 23.90 36.50 -0.41
CA GLN A 207 23.41 37.79 0.14
C GLN A 207 24.30 38.23 1.30
#